data_7f25a140cc239462ee10f68e59964743
#
_entry.id   7f25a140cc239462ee10f68e59964743
#
_cell.length_a   1.000
_cell.length_b   1.000
_cell.length_c   1.000
_cell.angle_alpha   90.00
_cell.angle_beta   90.00
_cell.angle_gamma   90.00
#
_symmetry.space_group_name_H-M   'P 1'
#
loop_
_entity.id
_entity.type
_entity.pdbx_description
1 polymer ?
#
loop_
_entity_poly.entity_id
_entity_poly.type
_entity_poly.pdbx_seq_one_letter_code
_entity_poly.pdbx_strand_id
1 'polypeptide(L)'
;HSLDDFGIPYFDYGVELSSPCRGIVVWAMIREIGVEGMRERVKRHNDIARYIAEFSEQHPNLELLLEPTLSICCFRYVASAIDDLDQLNQSLHRRLVRENEYMPSTTRINGKLALRPCYIGARHEQQQAEALLEAVLRIGTELVVEQS
;
A
#
# COMPACT_ATOMS: atom_id res chain seq x y z
N HIS A 1 -28.87 -27.99 26.28
CA HIS A 1 -29.11 -27.62 24.89
C HIS A 1 -27.75 -27.21 24.34
N SER A 2 -27.18 -28.02 23.44
CA SER A 2 -25.99 -27.67 22.71
C SER A 2 -26.37 -26.55 21.72
N LEU A 3 -25.60 -25.46 21.69
CA LEU A 3 -25.77 -24.39 20.71
C LEU A 3 -25.46 -24.87 19.29
N ASP A 4 -24.88 -26.08 19.16
CA ASP A 4 -24.51 -26.73 17.89
C ASP A 4 -25.74 -26.99 17.00
N ASP A 5 -26.97 -27.10 17.59
CA ASP A 5 -28.21 -27.26 16.85
C ASP A 5 -28.62 -25.99 16.06
N PHE A 6 -28.03 -24.83 16.38
CA PHE A 6 -28.32 -23.53 15.77
C PHE A 6 -27.20 -23.01 14.89
N GLY A 7 -26.17 -23.82 14.62
CA GLY A 7 -24.99 -23.47 13.87
C GLY A 7 -23.87 -22.88 14.75
N ILE A 8 -22.79 -22.46 14.10
CA ILE A 8 -21.58 -21.98 14.80
C ILE A 8 -21.84 -20.55 15.30
N PRO A 9 -21.76 -20.30 16.62
CA PRO A 9 -21.95 -18.96 17.17
C PRO A 9 -20.72 -18.08 16.85
N TYR A 10 -20.91 -17.04 16.08
CA TYR A 10 -19.83 -16.15 15.64
C TYR A 10 -19.10 -15.44 16.78
N PHE A 11 -19.73 -15.27 17.95
CA PHE A 11 -19.09 -14.69 19.13
C PHE A 11 -17.94 -15.54 19.69
N ASP A 12 -17.90 -16.86 19.38
CA ASP A 12 -16.82 -17.74 19.80
C ASP A 12 -15.49 -17.44 19.05
N TYR A 13 -15.55 -16.71 17.94
CA TYR A 13 -14.38 -16.35 17.14
C TYR A 13 -13.76 -14.99 17.49
N GLY A 14 -14.30 -14.28 18.45
CA GLY A 14 -13.84 -12.95 18.85
C GLY A 14 -13.96 -12.68 20.32
N VAL A 15 -13.33 -11.61 20.78
CA VAL A 15 -13.39 -11.15 22.17
C VAL A 15 -14.69 -10.38 22.49
N GLU A 16 -15.48 -10.07 21.46
CA GLU A 16 -16.73 -9.30 21.58
C GLU A 16 -17.94 -10.24 21.61
N LEU A 17 -18.70 -10.24 22.71
CA LEU A 17 -19.95 -10.99 22.82
C LEU A 17 -21.02 -10.44 21.86
N SER A 18 -21.04 -9.13 21.68
CA SER A 18 -21.96 -8.42 20.77
C SER A 18 -21.17 -7.64 19.75
N SER A 19 -21.30 -8.00 18.48
CA SER A 19 -20.62 -7.26 17.40
C SER A 19 -21.16 -5.83 17.30
N PRO A 20 -20.29 -4.83 17.15
CA PRO A 20 -20.72 -3.47 16.87
C PRO A 20 -21.47 -3.40 15.54
N CYS A 21 -22.46 -2.53 15.45
CA CYS A 21 -23.24 -2.34 14.22
C CYS A 21 -22.42 -1.60 13.15
N ARG A 22 -21.44 -2.30 12.55
CA ARG A 22 -20.53 -1.73 11.54
C ARG A 22 -21.24 -1.27 10.27
N GLY A 23 -22.40 -1.86 9.98
CA GLY A 23 -23.21 -1.48 8.82
C GLY A 23 -23.73 -0.03 8.89
N ILE A 24 -23.91 0.54 10.09
CA ILE A 24 -24.35 1.93 10.22
C ILE A 24 -23.28 2.93 9.77
N VAL A 25 -22.01 2.60 9.97
CA VAL A 25 -20.89 3.43 9.49
C VAL A 25 -20.85 3.44 7.97
N VAL A 26 -21.01 2.28 7.34
CA VAL A 26 -21.07 2.15 5.88
C VAL A 26 -22.28 2.89 5.31
N TRP A 27 -23.45 2.72 5.96
CA TRP A 27 -24.67 3.42 5.56
C TRP A 27 -24.52 4.95 5.67
N ALA A 28 -23.97 5.45 6.79
CA ALA A 28 -23.74 6.88 6.98
C ALA A 28 -22.80 7.45 5.93
N MET A 29 -21.68 6.75 5.62
CA MET A 29 -20.74 7.15 4.61
C MET A 29 -21.38 7.21 3.20
N ILE A 30 -22.18 6.21 2.83
CA ILE A 30 -22.91 6.22 1.56
C ILE A 30 -23.96 7.35 1.52
N ARG A 31 -24.62 7.64 2.65
CA ARG A 31 -25.57 8.77 2.73
C ARG A 31 -24.89 10.11 2.60
N GLU A 32 -23.66 10.26 3.10
CA GLU A 32 -22.88 11.50 3.06
C GLU A 32 -22.36 11.78 1.65
N ILE A 33 -21.66 10.83 1.05
CA ILE A 33 -20.95 11.05 -0.23
C ILE A 33 -21.68 10.51 -1.46
N GLY A 34 -22.68 9.68 -1.27
CA GLY A 34 -23.45 9.03 -2.34
C GLY A 34 -22.66 7.97 -3.09
N VAL A 35 -23.34 7.30 -4.02
CA VAL A 35 -22.72 6.24 -4.87
C VAL A 35 -21.69 6.83 -5.81
N GLU A 36 -21.97 7.99 -6.39
CA GLU A 36 -21.04 8.67 -7.31
C GLU A 36 -19.78 9.12 -6.59
N GLY A 37 -19.88 9.75 -5.43
CA GLY A 37 -18.71 10.14 -4.65
C GLY A 37 -17.85 8.94 -4.21
N MET A 38 -18.48 7.78 -3.92
CA MET A 38 -17.73 6.54 -3.67
C MET A 38 -17.03 6.05 -4.93
N ARG A 39 -17.70 6.08 -6.09
CA ARG A 39 -17.11 5.70 -7.39
C ARG A 39 -15.91 6.56 -7.74
N GLU A 40 -16.02 7.86 -7.61
CA GLU A 40 -14.93 8.81 -7.84
C GLU A 40 -13.74 8.57 -6.91
N ARG A 41 -14.01 8.28 -5.62
CA ARG A 41 -12.97 7.95 -4.64
C ARG A 41 -12.21 6.68 -5.03
N VAL A 42 -12.92 5.61 -5.36
CA VAL A 42 -12.29 4.34 -5.79
C VAL A 42 -11.49 4.55 -7.07
N LYS A 43 -12.04 5.28 -8.05
CA LYS A 43 -11.35 5.59 -9.30
C LYS A 43 -10.05 6.35 -9.04
N ARG A 44 -10.10 7.42 -8.23
CA ARG A 44 -8.92 8.21 -7.85
C ARG A 44 -7.83 7.34 -7.20
N HIS A 45 -8.20 6.43 -6.27
CA HIS A 45 -7.22 5.54 -5.64
C HIS A 45 -6.56 4.60 -6.65
N ASN A 46 -7.32 4.09 -7.61
CA ASN A 46 -6.77 3.23 -8.67
C ASN A 46 -5.87 4.04 -9.61
N ASP A 47 -6.24 5.30 -9.93
CA ASP A 47 -5.44 6.18 -10.77
C ASP A 47 -4.10 6.53 -10.10
N ILE A 48 -4.07 6.72 -8.77
CA ILE A 48 -2.82 6.91 -8.00
C ILE A 48 -1.90 5.68 -8.11
N ALA A 49 -2.45 4.48 -7.97
CA ALA A 49 -1.65 3.26 -8.11
C ALA A 49 -1.10 3.08 -9.53
N ARG A 50 -1.90 3.43 -10.54
CA ARG A 50 -1.48 3.41 -11.94
C ARG A 50 -0.38 4.44 -12.22
N TYR A 51 -0.50 5.65 -11.68
CA TYR A 51 0.53 6.67 -11.78
C TYR A 51 1.89 6.18 -11.24
N ILE A 52 1.91 5.50 -10.07
CA ILE A 52 3.14 4.93 -9.52
C ILE A 52 3.72 3.86 -10.46
N ALA A 53 2.87 3.01 -11.04
CA ALA A 53 3.30 1.97 -11.97
C ALA A 53 3.94 2.58 -13.23
N GLU A 54 3.26 3.51 -13.89
CA GLU A 54 3.74 4.20 -15.10
C GLU A 54 5.05 4.95 -14.82
N PHE A 55 5.15 5.64 -13.67
CA PHE A 55 6.39 6.30 -13.27
C PHE A 55 7.52 5.29 -13.04
N SER A 56 7.22 4.17 -12.37
CA SER A 56 8.24 3.15 -12.07
C SER A 56 8.77 2.46 -13.33
N GLU A 57 7.94 2.27 -14.36
CA GLU A 57 8.38 1.71 -15.64
C GLU A 57 9.28 2.67 -16.44
N GLN A 58 9.07 3.97 -16.30
CA GLN A 58 9.82 4.99 -17.03
C GLN A 58 11.11 5.40 -16.32
N HIS A 59 11.26 5.12 -15.02
CA HIS A 59 12.39 5.57 -14.24
C HIS A 59 13.50 4.49 -14.15
N PRO A 60 14.76 4.80 -14.53
CA PRO A 60 15.86 3.81 -14.62
C PRO A 60 16.21 3.14 -13.27
N ASN A 61 15.93 3.79 -12.15
CA ASN A 61 16.23 3.27 -10.82
C ASN A 61 15.00 2.62 -10.13
N LEU A 62 13.92 2.38 -10.85
CA LEU A 62 12.74 1.70 -10.34
C LEU A 62 12.42 0.48 -11.19
N GLU A 63 11.87 -0.56 -10.58
CA GLU A 63 11.35 -1.75 -11.24
C GLU A 63 9.91 -1.98 -10.78
N LEU A 64 8.96 -1.92 -11.72
CA LEU A 64 7.60 -2.37 -11.48
C LEU A 64 7.60 -3.89 -11.42
N LEU A 65 7.06 -4.47 -10.33
CA LEU A 65 7.04 -5.92 -10.14
C LEU A 65 5.66 -6.53 -10.41
N LEU A 66 4.62 -5.72 -10.33
CA LEU A 66 3.24 -6.16 -10.61
C LEU A 66 2.38 -4.97 -11.01
N GLU A 67 1.70 -5.10 -12.14
CA GLU A 67 0.69 -4.14 -12.60
C GLU A 67 -0.45 -3.98 -11.61
N PRO A 68 -0.85 -2.75 -11.27
CA PRO A 68 -1.96 -2.52 -10.36
C PRO A 68 -3.29 -2.88 -10.99
N THR A 69 -4.07 -3.71 -10.31
CA THR A 69 -5.46 -4.01 -10.70
C THR A 69 -6.47 -3.17 -9.91
N LEU A 70 -6.06 -2.67 -8.75
CA LEU A 70 -6.83 -1.79 -7.86
C LEU A 70 -5.90 -0.67 -7.33
N SER A 71 -6.08 -0.26 -6.09
CA SER A 71 -5.36 0.83 -5.43
C SER A 71 -4.01 0.45 -4.83
N ILE A 72 -3.42 -0.68 -5.24
CA ILE A 72 -2.14 -1.19 -4.75
C ILE A 72 -1.18 -1.33 -5.93
N CYS A 73 0.03 -0.82 -5.76
CA CYS A 73 1.15 -1.00 -6.68
C CYS A 73 2.28 -1.76 -5.97
N CYS A 74 3.07 -2.54 -6.70
CA CYS A 74 4.23 -3.24 -6.17
C CYS A 74 5.46 -2.91 -7.02
N PHE A 75 6.39 -2.16 -6.46
CA PHE A 75 7.62 -1.74 -7.13
C PHE A 75 8.82 -1.81 -6.17
N ARG A 76 10.03 -1.69 -6.69
CA ARG A 76 11.25 -1.60 -5.90
C ARG A 76 12.27 -0.64 -6.50
N TYR A 77 13.18 -0.15 -5.68
CA TYR A 77 14.37 0.58 -6.14
C TYR A 77 15.39 -0.40 -6.69
N VAL A 78 16.07 -0.02 -7.80
CA VAL A 78 17.11 -0.80 -8.43
C VAL A 78 18.35 0.05 -8.68
N ALA A 79 19.53 -0.57 -8.53
CA ALA A 79 20.81 0.05 -8.83
C ALA A 79 21.78 -1.03 -9.36
N SER A 80 22.45 -0.76 -10.47
CA SER A 80 23.38 -1.70 -11.10
C SER A 80 24.64 -1.98 -10.27
N ALA A 81 24.98 -1.09 -9.34
CA ALA A 81 26.14 -1.22 -8.45
C ALA A 81 25.89 -2.13 -7.24
N ILE A 82 24.66 -2.58 -7.02
CA ILE A 82 24.26 -3.35 -5.84
C ILE A 82 23.79 -4.75 -6.25
N ASP A 83 24.42 -5.77 -5.72
CA ASP A 83 24.08 -7.17 -6.00
C ASP A 83 22.82 -7.62 -5.24
N ASP A 84 22.69 -7.26 -3.95
CA ASP A 84 21.54 -7.62 -3.11
C ASP A 84 20.51 -6.50 -3.08
N LEU A 85 19.65 -6.48 -4.10
CA LEU A 85 18.55 -5.52 -4.19
C LEU A 85 17.47 -5.72 -3.11
N ASP A 86 17.32 -6.92 -2.57
CA ASP A 86 16.36 -7.18 -1.49
C ASP A 86 16.83 -6.52 -0.19
N GLN A 87 18.13 -6.62 0.13
CA GLN A 87 18.70 -5.94 1.28
C GLN A 87 18.65 -4.41 1.12
N LEU A 88 18.95 -3.90 -0.07
CA LEU A 88 18.83 -2.48 -0.39
C LEU A 88 17.40 -1.97 -0.11
N ASN A 89 16.39 -2.65 -0.67
CA ASN A 89 14.99 -2.25 -0.50
C ASN A 89 14.48 -2.43 0.94
N GLN A 90 15.00 -3.41 1.67
CA GLN A 90 14.71 -3.53 3.10
C GLN A 90 15.27 -2.36 3.91
N SER A 91 16.49 -1.94 3.60
CA SER A 91 17.14 -0.79 4.23
C SER A 91 16.42 0.51 3.89
N LEU A 92 16.03 0.68 2.63
CA LEU A 92 15.23 1.80 2.13
C LEU A 92 13.89 1.88 2.86
N HIS A 93 13.15 0.78 2.96
CA HIS A 93 11.88 0.74 3.69
C HIS A 93 12.06 1.13 5.17
N ARG A 94 13.10 0.58 5.84
CA ARG A 94 13.38 0.94 7.23
C ARG A 94 13.69 2.43 7.41
N ARG A 95 14.39 3.05 6.46
CA ARG A 95 14.71 4.48 6.50
C ARG A 95 13.45 5.32 6.28
N LEU A 96 12.60 5.00 5.30
CA LEU A 96 11.29 5.65 5.10
C LEU A 96 10.46 5.68 6.38
N VAL A 97 10.37 4.53 7.08
CA VAL A 97 9.63 4.41 8.34
C VAL A 97 10.27 5.21 9.47
N ARG A 98 11.61 5.21 9.58
CA ARG A 98 12.33 5.96 10.63
C ARG A 98 12.23 7.47 10.46
N GLU A 99 12.27 7.96 9.24
CA GLU A 99 12.11 9.38 8.93
C GLU A 99 10.65 9.83 9.11
N ASN A 100 9.74 8.88 9.37
CA ASN A 100 8.31 9.09 9.60
C ASN A 100 7.60 9.86 8.47
N GLU A 101 8.14 9.76 7.26
CA GLU A 101 7.55 10.38 6.08
C GLU A 101 6.46 9.50 5.48
N TYR A 102 6.78 8.20 5.29
CA TYR A 102 5.88 7.23 4.66
C TYR A 102 6.01 5.84 5.29
N MET A 103 4.89 5.12 5.36
CA MET A 103 4.83 3.74 5.85
C MET A 103 4.21 2.79 4.81
N PRO A 104 4.80 2.61 3.62
CA PRO A 104 4.33 1.57 2.72
C PRO A 104 4.57 0.20 3.38
N SER A 105 3.68 -0.76 3.15
CA SER A 105 4.01 -2.14 3.50
C SER A 105 4.99 -2.74 2.49
N THR A 106 5.59 -3.87 2.83
CA THR A 106 6.41 -4.66 1.91
C THR A 106 5.73 -5.99 1.59
N THR A 107 6.09 -6.58 0.46
CA THR A 107 5.66 -7.92 0.06
C THR A 107 6.74 -8.57 -0.80
N ARG A 108 6.56 -9.84 -1.18
CA ARG A 108 7.41 -10.51 -2.16
C ARG A 108 6.63 -10.86 -3.41
N ILE A 109 7.17 -10.48 -4.56
CA ILE A 109 6.65 -10.82 -5.89
C ILE A 109 7.71 -11.64 -6.60
N ASN A 110 7.43 -12.89 -6.93
CA ASN A 110 8.37 -13.82 -7.56
C ASN A 110 9.73 -13.89 -6.85
N GLY A 111 9.72 -13.90 -5.50
CA GLY A 111 10.91 -13.93 -4.66
C GLY A 111 11.58 -12.57 -4.41
N LYS A 112 11.26 -11.53 -5.16
CA LYS A 112 11.82 -10.17 -5.04
C LYS A 112 11.06 -9.35 -4.00
N LEU A 113 11.78 -8.64 -3.12
CA LEU A 113 11.18 -7.72 -2.15
C LEU A 113 10.65 -6.48 -2.86
N ALA A 114 9.39 -6.14 -2.59
CA ALA A 114 8.70 -4.99 -3.14
C ALA A 114 8.20 -4.05 -2.04
N LEU A 115 8.23 -2.75 -2.30
CA LEU A 115 7.41 -1.76 -1.62
C LEU A 115 5.97 -1.87 -2.13
N ARG A 116 5.00 -1.85 -1.23
CA ARG A 116 3.59 -2.02 -1.53
C ARG A 116 2.76 -0.90 -0.89
N PRO A 117 2.78 0.32 -1.44
CA PRO A 117 1.86 1.37 -1.02
C PRO A 117 0.42 0.98 -1.34
N CYS A 118 -0.51 1.43 -0.48
CA CYS A 118 -1.94 1.22 -0.64
C CYS A 118 -2.68 2.53 -0.36
N TYR A 119 -3.33 3.05 -1.38
CA TYR A 119 -4.06 4.32 -1.30
C TYR A 119 -5.56 4.07 -1.16
N ILE A 120 -6.07 4.14 0.08
CA ILE A 120 -7.48 3.94 0.40
C ILE A 120 -8.08 5.06 1.27
N GLY A 121 -7.26 6.01 1.68
CA GLY A 121 -7.69 7.12 2.52
C GLY A 121 -8.55 8.13 1.75
N ALA A 122 -9.59 8.66 2.40
CA ALA A 122 -10.50 9.62 1.79
C ALA A 122 -9.82 10.88 1.24
N ARG A 123 -8.66 11.24 1.79
CA ARG A 123 -7.88 12.44 1.46
C ARG A 123 -6.64 12.16 0.64
N HIS A 124 -6.45 10.92 0.17
CA HIS A 124 -5.32 10.60 -0.69
C HIS A 124 -5.52 11.23 -2.06
N GLU A 125 -4.51 11.97 -2.49
CA GLU A 125 -4.37 12.60 -3.79
C GLU A 125 -3.06 12.14 -4.44
N GLN A 126 -2.84 12.44 -5.71
CA GLN A 126 -1.63 12.04 -6.44
C GLN A 126 -0.34 12.59 -5.80
N GLN A 127 -0.39 13.77 -5.20
CA GLN A 127 0.77 14.41 -4.54
C GLN A 127 1.44 13.53 -3.48
N GLN A 128 0.67 12.70 -2.76
CA GLN A 128 1.26 11.77 -1.79
C GLN A 128 2.03 10.64 -2.46
N ALA A 129 1.64 10.24 -3.68
CA ALA A 129 2.40 9.26 -4.46
C ALA A 129 3.68 9.87 -5.03
N GLU A 130 3.61 11.10 -5.54
CA GLU A 130 4.77 11.86 -6.02
C GLU A 130 5.82 12.00 -4.92
N ALA A 131 5.40 12.47 -3.75
CA ALA A 131 6.30 12.64 -2.61
C ALA A 131 6.87 11.30 -2.08
N LEU A 132 6.10 10.20 -2.13
CA LEU A 132 6.65 8.87 -1.84
C LEU A 132 7.74 8.47 -2.84
N LEU A 133 7.51 8.67 -4.14
CA LEU A 133 8.48 8.33 -5.19
C LEU A 133 9.75 9.15 -5.05
N GLU A 134 9.65 10.46 -4.78
CA GLU A 134 10.79 11.33 -4.50
C GLU A 134 11.61 10.84 -3.29
N ALA A 135 10.93 10.48 -2.18
CA ALA A 135 11.60 9.96 -1.00
C ALA A 135 12.30 8.63 -1.28
N VAL A 136 11.66 7.73 -2.04
CA VAL A 136 12.26 6.44 -2.46
C VAL A 136 13.52 6.66 -3.29
N LEU A 137 13.49 7.58 -4.26
CA LEU A 137 14.62 7.87 -5.13
C LEU A 137 15.77 8.53 -4.36
N ARG A 138 15.46 9.50 -3.49
CA ARG A 138 16.45 10.15 -2.63
C ARG A 138 17.14 9.14 -1.73
N ILE A 139 16.37 8.40 -0.93
CA ILE A 139 16.91 7.43 0.03
C ILE A 139 17.65 6.30 -0.69
N GLY A 140 17.12 5.81 -1.81
CA GLY A 140 17.78 4.78 -2.61
C GLY A 140 19.16 5.22 -3.11
N THR A 141 19.28 6.46 -3.59
CA THR A 141 20.54 7.05 -4.03
C THR A 141 21.54 7.18 -2.88
N GLU A 142 21.10 7.68 -1.71
CA GLU A 142 21.93 7.80 -0.51
C GLU A 142 22.48 6.44 -0.07
N LEU A 143 21.62 5.41 -0.03
CA LEU A 143 22.02 4.05 0.37
C LEU A 143 23.02 3.41 -0.60
N VAL A 144 22.91 3.67 -1.89
CA VAL A 144 23.89 3.21 -2.88
C VAL A 144 25.26 3.85 -2.63
N VAL A 145 25.29 5.15 -2.35
CA VAL A 145 26.55 5.85 -2.04
C VAL A 145 27.19 5.35 -0.73
N GLU A 146 26.38 5.03 0.28
CA GLU A 146 26.84 4.49 1.56
C GLU A 146 27.44 3.08 1.45
N GLN A 147 27.08 2.31 0.40
CA GLN A 147 27.51 0.93 0.18
C GLN A 147 28.64 0.81 -0.88
N SER A 148 28.96 1.89 -1.59
CA SER A 148 30.03 1.98 -2.58
C SER A 148 31.36 2.36 -1.94
#